data_d86cf1016d49ef00af2b287bbdada814
#
_entry.id   d86cf1016d49ef00af2b287bbdada814
#
_cell.length_a   1.000
_cell.length_b   1.000
_cell.length_c   1.000
_cell.angle_alpha   90.00
_cell.angle_beta   90.00
_cell.angle_gamma   90.00
#
_symmetry.space_group_name_H-M   'P 1'
#
loop_
_entity.id
_entity.type
_entity.pdbx_description
1 polymer ?
#
loop_
_entity_poly.entity_id
_entity_poly.type
_entity_poly.pdbx_seq_one_letter_code
_entity_poly.pdbx_strand_id
1 'polypeptide(L)'
;YEKHQSFSLLKVSAYRQLVWEAWKTANDELDEEKLIALDTLSASSKGKWHLPKELEPNAIMPYYWGSKGAEKPADGYPMYLYIHGSGPKQAEWKTGLNICSRFDDAPSVYFIPQIPNEGGYYRWWQKAKQYAWEKLFRQALVSGHVNPDKLFIFGISEGGYGSQRLASFYADYLAGAGPMAGGEPLKNAPAENCAHIAFSLRTGADLSLIHI
;
A
#
# COMPACT_ATOMS: atom_id res chain seq x y z
N TYR A 1 -9.33 -32.55 14.68
CA TYR A 1 -7.98 -32.73 15.26
C TYR A 1 -6.97 -32.29 14.22
N GLU A 2 -6.47 -31.05 14.31
CA GLU A 2 -5.32 -30.60 13.51
C GLU A 2 -4.08 -31.34 14.01
N LYS A 3 -3.48 -32.12 13.13
CA LYS A 3 -2.18 -32.71 13.42
C LYS A 3 -1.13 -31.60 13.35
N HIS A 4 -0.66 -31.13 14.48
CA HIS A 4 0.51 -30.27 14.55
C HIS A 4 1.70 -31.03 13.96
N GLN A 5 2.14 -30.65 12.78
CA GLN A 5 3.39 -31.13 12.22
C GLN A 5 4.54 -30.30 12.78
N SER A 6 5.43 -30.91 13.53
CA SER A 6 6.69 -30.26 13.93
C SER A 6 7.71 -30.37 12.80
N PHE A 7 8.32 -29.24 12.43
CA PHE A 7 9.37 -29.20 11.42
C PHE A 7 10.73 -29.02 12.09
N SER A 8 11.76 -29.70 11.55
CA SER A 8 13.12 -29.45 11.93
C SER A 8 13.52 -28.03 11.54
N LEU A 9 14.19 -27.29 12.42
CA LEU A 9 14.73 -25.94 12.15
C LEU A 9 15.57 -25.89 10.87
N LEU A 10 16.29 -26.97 10.56
CA LEU A 10 17.09 -27.09 9.32
C LEU A 10 16.25 -27.08 8.03
N LYS A 11 14.96 -27.38 8.12
CA LYS A 11 14.04 -27.43 6.97
C LYS A 11 13.17 -26.19 6.84
N VAL A 12 13.18 -25.29 7.81
CA VAL A 12 12.29 -24.11 7.83
C VAL A 12 12.44 -23.26 6.56
N SER A 13 13.67 -22.96 6.15
CA SER A 13 13.90 -22.15 4.95
C SER A 13 13.38 -22.82 3.67
N ALA A 14 13.57 -24.13 3.53
CA ALA A 14 13.05 -24.86 2.37
C ALA A 14 11.51 -24.89 2.34
N TYR A 15 10.88 -25.09 3.50
CA TYR A 15 9.42 -25.07 3.58
C TYR A 15 8.85 -23.66 3.36
N ARG A 16 9.49 -22.62 3.87
CA ARG A 16 9.08 -21.23 3.61
C ARG A 16 9.13 -20.91 2.11
N GLN A 17 10.20 -21.33 1.43
CA GLN A 17 10.31 -21.15 -0.02
C GLN A 17 9.21 -21.92 -0.77
N LEU A 18 8.95 -23.17 -0.39
CA LEU A 18 7.88 -23.96 -1.02
C LEU A 18 6.49 -23.32 -0.84
N VAL A 19 6.18 -22.86 0.38
CA VAL A 19 4.92 -22.15 0.67
C VAL A 19 4.84 -20.86 -0.12
N TRP A 20 5.93 -20.11 -0.21
CA TRP A 20 6.01 -18.87 -0.98
C TRP A 20 5.73 -19.08 -2.47
N GLU A 21 6.36 -20.11 -3.09
CA GLU A 21 6.12 -20.42 -4.50
C GLU A 21 4.66 -20.89 -4.74
N ALA A 22 4.13 -21.74 -3.86
CA ALA A 22 2.75 -22.19 -3.94
C ALA A 22 1.77 -21.00 -3.80
N TRP A 23 2.05 -20.07 -2.87
CA TRP A 23 1.25 -18.87 -2.67
C TRP A 23 1.28 -17.94 -3.90
N LYS A 24 2.47 -17.73 -4.50
CA LYS A 24 2.59 -16.94 -5.72
C LYS A 24 1.79 -17.55 -6.87
N THR A 25 1.95 -18.85 -7.10
CA THR A 25 1.23 -19.56 -8.16
C THR A 25 -0.28 -19.43 -7.96
N ALA A 26 -0.79 -19.70 -6.76
CA ALA A 26 -2.23 -19.61 -6.47
C ALA A 26 -2.79 -18.19 -6.66
N ASN A 27 -2.01 -17.15 -6.35
CA ASN A 27 -2.45 -15.76 -6.54
C ASN A 27 -2.31 -15.27 -7.99
N ASP A 28 -1.34 -15.80 -8.74
CA ASP A 28 -1.20 -15.48 -10.16
C ASP A 28 -2.33 -16.07 -11.01
N GLU A 29 -2.86 -17.21 -10.61
CA GLU A 29 -3.98 -17.89 -11.26
C GLU A 29 -5.36 -17.28 -10.96
N LEU A 30 -5.47 -16.32 -10.04
CA LEU A 30 -6.74 -15.68 -9.72
C LEU A 30 -7.30 -14.92 -10.94
N ASP A 31 -8.58 -15.17 -11.22
CA ASP A 31 -9.34 -14.44 -12.22
C ASP A 31 -9.77 -13.07 -11.68
N GLU A 32 -8.84 -12.12 -11.72
CA GLU A 32 -9.06 -10.74 -11.29
C GLU A 32 -8.35 -9.75 -12.19
N GLU A 33 -8.81 -8.49 -12.19
CA GLU A 33 -8.10 -7.41 -12.89
C GLU A 33 -6.67 -7.30 -12.35
N LYS A 34 -5.70 -7.45 -13.24
CA LYS A 34 -4.27 -7.38 -12.90
C LYS A 34 -3.79 -5.93 -12.81
N LEU A 35 -2.67 -5.71 -12.14
CA LEU A 35 -1.91 -4.47 -12.27
C LEU A 35 -1.54 -4.25 -13.74
N ILE A 36 -1.54 -3.00 -14.17
CA ILE A 36 -0.98 -2.67 -15.48
C ILE A 36 0.51 -3.02 -15.53
N ALA A 37 1.07 -3.18 -16.73
CA ALA A 37 2.50 -3.38 -16.89
C ALA A 37 3.28 -2.25 -16.20
N LEU A 38 4.37 -2.62 -15.52
CA LEU A 38 5.24 -1.65 -14.87
C LEU A 38 5.99 -0.82 -15.94
N ASP A 39 5.85 0.49 -15.86
CA ASP A 39 6.52 1.46 -16.73
C ASP A 39 7.12 2.57 -15.86
N THR A 40 7.73 3.57 -16.46
CA THR A 40 8.21 4.75 -15.74
C THR A 40 7.05 5.50 -15.10
N LEU A 41 7.22 5.92 -13.85
CA LEU A 41 6.20 6.66 -13.11
C LEU A 41 5.92 8.01 -13.78
N SER A 42 4.73 8.16 -14.33
CA SER A 42 4.32 9.34 -15.10
C SER A 42 2.79 9.46 -15.16
N ALA A 43 2.29 10.52 -15.77
CA ALA A 43 0.86 10.69 -16.01
C ALA A 43 0.25 9.65 -16.97
N SER A 44 1.06 8.94 -17.76
CA SER A 44 0.63 7.86 -18.65
C SER A 44 0.61 6.49 -17.98
N SER A 45 1.33 6.30 -16.87
CA SER A 45 1.40 5.02 -16.13
C SER A 45 0.17 4.79 -15.23
N LYS A 46 -1.04 4.96 -15.77
CA LYS A 46 -2.30 4.87 -15.03
C LYS A 46 -3.16 3.68 -15.44
N GLY A 47 -3.66 3.02 -14.42
CA GLY A 47 -4.67 1.98 -14.54
C GLY A 47 -5.93 2.33 -13.77
N LYS A 48 -6.84 1.40 -13.72
CA LYS A 48 -8.05 1.46 -12.88
C LYS A 48 -8.41 0.06 -12.41
N TRP A 49 -9.01 -0.01 -11.23
CA TRP A 49 -9.64 -1.22 -10.71
C TRP A 49 -11.12 -1.00 -10.47
N HIS A 50 -11.89 -2.05 -10.67
CA HIS A 50 -13.26 -2.13 -10.18
C HIS A 50 -13.25 -2.71 -8.78
N LEU A 51 -13.94 -2.03 -7.86
CA LEU A 51 -14.14 -2.46 -6.48
C LEU A 51 -15.54 -3.06 -6.34
N PRO A 52 -15.83 -3.79 -5.26
CA PRO A 52 -17.18 -4.31 -5.02
C PRO A 52 -18.22 -3.18 -4.93
N LYS A 53 -19.17 -3.19 -5.85
CA LYS A 53 -20.20 -2.14 -5.97
C LYS A 53 -21.14 -2.06 -4.78
N GLU A 54 -21.33 -3.17 -4.08
CA GLU A 54 -22.12 -3.29 -2.87
C GLU A 54 -21.49 -2.60 -1.66
N LEU A 55 -20.20 -2.27 -1.73
CA LEU A 55 -19.47 -1.63 -0.63
C LEU A 55 -19.39 -0.11 -0.78
N GLU A 56 -19.45 0.39 -2.00
CA GLU A 56 -19.26 1.82 -2.27
C GLU A 56 -19.85 2.22 -3.64
N PRO A 57 -20.58 3.36 -3.75
CA PRO A 57 -21.00 3.86 -5.04
C PRO A 57 -19.79 4.25 -5.90
N ASN A 58 -19.96 4.25 -7.24
CA ASN A 58 -18.88 4.54 -8.19
C ASN A 58 -17.59 3.76 -7.87
N ALA A 59 -17.71 2.46 -7.75
CA ALA A 59 -16.66 1.55 -7.31
C ALA A 59 -15.53 1.38 -8.35
N ILE A 60 -14.93 2.49 -8.77
CA ILE A 60 -13.78 2.55 -9.68
C ILE A 60 -12.68 3.34 -9.01
N MET A 61 -11.51 2.71 -8.88
CA MET A 61 -10.30 3.31 -8.31
C MET A 61 -9.24 3.47 -9.41
N PRO A 62 -9.05 4.68 -9.95
CA PRO A 62 -7.89 4.98 -10.78
C PRO A 62 -6.61 4.94 -9.95
N TYR A 63 -5.49 4.59 -10.56
CA TYR A 63 -4.18 4.61 -9.89
C TYR A 63 -3.05 4.90 -10.88
N TYR A 64 -1.94 5.43 -10.39
CA TYR A 64 -0.66 5.39 -11.07
C TYR A 64 0.14 4.19 -10.53
N TRP A 65 0.77 3.47 -11.44
CA TRP A 65 1.70 2.38 -11.13
C TRP A 65 2.94 2.52 -11.98
N GLY A 66 4.08 2.80 -11.36
CA GLY A 66 5.28 3.04 -12.13
C GLY A 66 6.55 3.03 -11.30
N SER A 67 7.67 2.82 -11.98
CA SER A 67 9.01 2.82 -11.40
C SER A 67 9.73 4.13 -11.60
N LYS A 68 10.64 4.41 -10.67
CA LYS A 68 11.65 5.46 -10.76
C LYS A 68 13.03 4.80 -10.83
N GLY A 69 13.88 5.30 -11.73
CA GLY A 69 15.20 4.71 -11.98
C GLY A 69 15.18 3.65 -13.09
N ALA A 70 16.34 3.48 -13.73
CA ALA A 70 16.45 2.69 -14.95
C ALA A 70 16.56 1.18 -14.71
N GLU A 71 17.09 0.75 -13.57
CA GLU A 71 17.42 -0.64 -13.32
C GLU A 71 16.69 -1.18 -12.08
N LYS A 72 16.09 -2.34 -12.25
CA LYS A 72 15.50 -3.08 -11.14
C LYS A 72 16.60 -3.64 -10.25
N PRO A 73 16.58 -3.40 -8.92
CA PRO A 73 17.47 -4.08 -7.99
C PRO A 73 17.34 -5.60 -8.07
N ALA A 74 18.42 -6.32 -7.80
CA ALA A 74 18.44 -7.78 -7.87
C ALA A 74 17.40 -8.44 -6.94
N ASP A 75 17.12 -7.80 -5.80
CA ASP A 75 16.14 -8.21 -4.78
C ASP A 75 14.74 -7.60 -4.97
N GLY A 76 14.53 -6.86 -6.07
CA GLY A 76 13.28 -6.16 -6.38
C GLY A 76 13.26 -4.71 -5.89
N TYR A 77 12.29 -3.95 -6.39
CA TYR A 77 12.11 -2.56 -5.99
C TYR A 77 11.51 -2.44 -4.59
N PRO A 78 11.91 -1.47 -3.76
CA PRO A 78 11.05 -0.98 -2.69
C PRO A 78 9.76 -0.41 -3.30
N MET A 79 8.61 -0.77 -2.71
CA MET A 79 7.30 -0.30 -3.14
C MET A 79 6.73 0.71 -2.15
N TYR A 80 6.23 1.80 -2.67
CA TYR A 80 5.56 2.84 -1.92
C TYR A 80 4.09 2.96 -2.31
N LEU A 81 3.20 2.74 -1.36
CA LEU A 81 1.79 3.11 -1.45
C LEU A 81 1.64 4.54 -0.89
N TYR A 82 1.38 5.50 -1.77
CA TYR A 82 1.06 6.87 -1.37
C TYR A 82 -0.45 7.10 -1.44
N ILE A 83 -1.03 7.58 -0.36
CA ILE A 83 -2.45 7.93 -0.26
C ILE A 83 -2.64 9.42 0.03
N HIS A 84 -3.47 10.07 -0.78
CA HIS A 84 -3.60 11.53 -0.82
C HIS A 84 -4.55 12.11 0.24
N GLY A 85 -4.53 13.43 0.39
CA GLY A 85 -5.40 14.19 1.30
C GLY A 85 -6.84 14.35 0.79
N SER A 86 -7.68 15.06 1.57
CA SER A 86 -9.14 15.18 1.36
C SER A 86 -9.58 16.40 0.52
N GLY A 87 -8.69 16.98 -0.26
CA GLY A 87 -9.07 17.97 -1.26
C GLY A 87 -9.85 17.35 -2.44
N PRO A 88 -10.14 18.13 -3.50
CA PRO A 88 -10.77 17.59 -4.70
C PRO A 88 -9.96 16.40 -5.24
N LYS A 89 -10.57 15.22 -5.29
CA LYS A 89 -9.86 13.94 -5.51
C LYS A 89 -8.95 13.92 -6.74
N GLN A 90 -9.37 14.56 -7.82
CA GLN A 90 -8.57 14.62 -9.05
C GLN A 90 -7.31 15.49 -8.89
N ALA A 91 -7.43 16.61 -8.16
CA ALA A 91 -6.30 17.50 -7.88
C ALA A 91 -5.33 16.86 -6.90
N GLU A 92 -5.84 16.26 -5.82
CA GLU A 92 -5.04 15.52 -4.83
C GLU A 92 -4.26 14.36 -5.47
N TRP A 93 -4.89 13.60 -6.35
CA TRP A 93 -4.26 12.50 -7.06
C TRP A 93 -3.09 12.96 -7.96
N LYS A 94 -3.30 14.04 -8.74
CA LYS A 94 -2.25 14.64 -9.56
C LYS A 94 -1.12 15.22 -8.70
N THR A 95 -1.47 15.85 -7.60
CA THR A 95 -0.50 16.38 -6.62
C THR A 95 0.33 15.24 -6.05
N GLY A 96 -0.28 14.10 -5.72
CA GLY A 96 0.42 12.91 -5.25
C GLY A 96 1.46 12.41 -6.25
N LEU A 97 1.12 12.31 -7.52
CA LEU A 97 2.08 11.96 -8.56
C LEU A 97 3.26 12.95 -8.62
N ASN A 98 2.95 14.25 -8.59
CA ASN A 98 3.96 15.29 -8.65
C ASN A 98 4.91 15.29 -7.45
N ILE A 99 4.39 15.05 -6.25
CA ILE A 99 5.18 14.90 -5.01
C ILE A 99 6.08 13.67 -5.11
N CYS A 100 5.51 12.51 -5.38
CA CYS A 100 6.23 11.24 -5.43
C CYS A 100 7.32 11.22 -6.52
N SER A 101 7.07 11.87 -7.66
CA SER A 101 8.05 11.98 -8.74
C SER A 101 9.30 12.77 -8.35
N ARG A 102 9.22 13.65 -7.34
CA ARG A 102 10.31 14.52 -6.89
C ARG A 102 11.17 13.95 -5.78
N PHE A 103 10.74 12.87 -5.12
CA PHE A 103 11.59 12.27 -4.10
C PHE A 103 12.86 11.68 -4.72
N ASP A 104 13.96 11.77 -4.01
CA ASP A 104 15.24 11.18 -4.38
C ASP A 104 15.37 9.79 -3.72
N ASP A 105 14.60 8.84 -4.24
CA ASP A 105 14.44 7.50 -3.69
C ASP A 105 14.56 6.38 -4.75
N ALA A 106 15.03 6.73 -5.94
CA ALA A 106 15.28 5.74 -6.98
C ALA A 106 16.44 4.80 -6.61
N PRO A 107 16.35 3.50 -6.93
CA PRO A 107 15.26 2.85 -7.65
C PRO A 107 14.07 2.48 -6.75
N SER A 108 12.87 2.77 -7.19
CA SER A 108 11.64 2.53 -6.42
C SER A 108 10.42 2.30 -7.34
N VAL A 109 9.34 1.78 -6.77
CA VAL A 109 8.04 1.63 -7.44
C VAL A 109 6.95 2.29 -6.60
N TYR A 110 6.04 2.97 -7.26
CA TYR A 110 4.91 3.66 -6.63
C TYR A 110 3.57 3.12 -7.07
N PHE A 111 2.68 2.94 -6.11
CA PHE A 111 1.25 2.85 -6.34
C PHE A 111 0.58 4.08 -5.72
N ILE A 112 -0.09 4.88 -6.55
CA ILE A 112 -0.72 6.14 -6.14
C ILE A 112 -2.19 6.10 -6.58
N PRO A 113 -3.11 5.67 -5.70
CA PRO A 113 -4.54 5.57 -6.00
C PRO A 113 -5.21 6.95 -5.96
N GLN A 114 -6.32 7.06 -6.70
CA GLN A 114 -7.32 8.10 -6.50
C GLN A 114 -8.45 7.51 -5.64
N ILE A 115 -8.90 8.24 -4.62
CA ILE A 115 -10.09 7.83 -3.88
C ILE A 115 -11.31 7.73 -4.83
N PRO A 116 -12.09 6.66 -4.81
CA PRO A 116 -13.23 6.51 -5.73
C PRO A 116 -14.30 7.60 -5.56
N ASN A 117 -14.65 7.91 -4.33
CA ASN A 117 -15.68 8.90 -4.00
C ASN A 117 -15.19 9.88 -2.96
N GLU A 118 -15.79 11.09 -2.98
CA GLU A 118 -15.61 12.15 -1.98
C GLU A 118 -16.66 12.06 -0.87
N GLY A 119 -16.63 13.00 0.07
CA GLY A 119 -17.60 13.06 1.16
C GLY A 119 -17.47 11.92 2.16
N GLY A 120 -18.55 11.29 2.53
CA GLY A 120 -18.58 10.23 3.53
C GLY A 120 -17.78 8.97 3.18
N TYR A 121 -17.42 8.84 1.92
CA TYR A 121 -16.58 7.73 1.43
C TYR A 121 -15.09 8.08 1.36
N TYR A 122 -14.70 9.27 1.73
CA TYR A 122 -13.31 9.72 1.70
C TYR A 122 -12.50 9.18 2.89
N ARG A 123 -12.43 7.83 2.98
CA ARG A 123 -11.70 7.12 4.02
C ARG A 123 -10.94 5.95 3.44
N TRP A 124 -9.62 5.98 3.54
CA TRP A 124 -8.73 5.00 2.95
C TRP A 124 -8.84 3.59 3.55
N TRP A 125 -9.42 3.48 4.74
CA TRP A 125 -9.59 2.22 5.47
C TRP A 125 -10.99 1.59 5.36
N GLN A 126 -11.89 2.14 4.55
CA GLN A 126 -13.20 1.52 4.33
C GLN A 126 -13.08 0.21 3.54
N LYS A 127 -14.07 -0.69 3.72
CA LYS A 127 -14.04 -2.05 3.18
C LYS A 127 -13.71 -2.12 1.67
N ALA A 128 -14.29 -1.26 0.85
CA ALA A 128 -13.99 -1.22 -0.58
C ALA A 128 -12.51 -0.98 -0.85
N LYS A 129 -11.88 -0.05 -0.10
CA LYS A 129 -10.45 0.24 -0.24
C LYS A 129 -9.58 -0.87 0.36
N GLN A 130 -10.00 -1.51 1.45
CA GLN A 130 -9.29 -2.69 1.99
C GLN A 130 -9.20 -3.80 0.94
N TYR A 131 -10.27 -4.05 0.19
CA TYR A 131 -10.24 -4.96 -0.96
C TYR A 131 -9.13 -4.58 -1.97
N ALA A 132 -8.98 -3.28 -2.26
CA ALA A 132 -7.93 -2.80 -3.15
C ALA A 132 -6.52 -3.00 -2.58
N TRP A 133 -6.32 -2.81 -1.27
CA TRP A 133 -5.02 -2.98 -0.63
C TRP A 133 -4.58 -4.44 -0.60
N GLU A 134 -5.48 -5.36 -0.28
CA GLU A 134 -5.20 -6.80 -0.32
C GLU A 134 -4.86 -7.25 -1.76
N LYS A 135 -5.60 -6.76 -2.74
CA LYS A 135 -5.32 -7.00 -4.15
C LYS A 135 -3.95 -6.44 -4.57
N LEU A 136 -3.63 -5.21 -4.15
CA LEU A 136 -2.35 -4.57 -4.42
C LEU A 136 -1.17 -5.39 -3.88
N PHE A 137 -1.21 -5.74 -2.60
CA PHE A 137 -0.11 -6.48 -1.98
C PHE A 137 0.10 -7.83 -2.66
N ARG A 138 -0.97 -8.58 -2.91
CA ARG A 138 -0.87 -9.86 -3.63
C ARG A 138 -0.25 -9.69 -5.01
N GLN A 139 -0.78 -8.79 -5.83
CA GLN A 139 -0.33 -8.63 -7.21
C GLN A 139 1.08 -8.02 -7.31
N ALA A 140 1.42 -7.08 -6.44
CA ALA A 140 2.76 -6.51 -6.38
C ALA A 140 3.82 -7.59 -6.08
N LEU A 141 3.52 -8.47 -5.11
CA LEU A 141 4.42 -9.56 -4.74
C LEU A 141 4.52 -10.65 -5.82
N VAL A 142 3.39 -11.01 -6.44
CA VAL A 142 3.36 -11.99 -7.55
C VAL A 142 4.10 -11.47 -8.78
N SER A 143 4.09 -10.16 -9.03
CA SER A 143 4.72 -9.55 -10.21
C SER A 143 6.22 -9.83 -10.36
N GLY A 144 6.91 -10.19 -9.27
CA GLY A 144 8.36 -10.36 -9.23
C GLY A 144 9.15 -9.05 -9.42
N HIS A 145 8.47 -7.90 -9.42
CA HIS A 145 9.14 -6.59 -9.49
C HIS A 145 9.48 -6.04 -8.11
N VAL A 146 8.67 -6.35 -7.09
CA VAL A 146 8.72 -5.76 -5.76
C VAL A 146 9.47 -6.66 -4.79
N ASN A 147 10.29 -6.05 -3.94
CA ASN A 147 10.92 -6.72 -2.82
C ASN A 147 9.88 -6.91 -1.70
N PRO A 148 9.56 -8.15 -1.28
CA PRO A 148 8.54 -8.41 -0.26
C PRO A 148 8.87 -7.82 1.11
N ASP A 149 10.14 -7.57 1.39
CA ASP A 149 10.61 -7.00 2.67
C ASP A 149 10.69 -5.46 2.64
N LYS A 150 10.26 -4.82 1.53
CA LYS A 150 10.39 -3.37 1.34
C LYS A 150 9.09 -2.73 0.84
N LEU A 151 7.97 -3.02 1.51
CA LEU A 151 6.69 -2.37 1.25
C LEU A 151 6.45 -1.26 2.27
N PHE A 152 6.15 -0.06 1.77
CA PHE A 152 5.96 1.12 2.60
C PHE A 152 4.63 1.79 2.28
N ILE A 153 3.99 2.36 3.31
CA ILE A 153 2.79 3.19 3.15
C ILE A 153 3.03 4.58 3.74
N PHE A 154 2.61 5.62 3.03
CA PHE A 154 2.64 6.98 3.56
C PHE A 154 1.55 7.83 2.92
N GLY A 155 1.25 8.95 3.54
CA GLY A 155 0.22 9.85 3.06
C GLY A 155 0.13 11.13 3.86
N ILE A 156 -0.62 12.10 3.33
CA ILE A 156 -0.78 13.42 3.94
C ILE A 156 -2.23 13.70 4.30
N SER A 157 -2.47 14.42 5.41
CA SER A 157 -3.80 14.81 5.87
C SER A 157 -4.71 13.58 6.03
N GLU A 158 -5.82 13.46 5.31
CA GLU A 158 -6.65 12.24 5.29
C GLU A 158 -5.84 10.99 4.93
N GLY A 159 -4.85 11.13 4.03
CA GLY A 159 -3.89 10.07 3.75
C GLY A 159 -2.93 9.77 4.92
N GLY A 160 -2.64 10.76 5.76
CA GLY A 160 -1.90 10.58 7.01
C GLY A 160 -2.66 9.72 8.01
N TYR A 161 -3.95 10.03 8.24
CA TYR A 161 -4.84 9.19 9.05
C TYR A 161 -4.93 7.77 8.47
N GLY A 162 -5.13 7.68 7.15
CA GLY A 162 -5.22 6.40 6.45
C GLY A 162 -3.96 5.58 6.56
N SER A 163 -2.79 6.16 6.33
CA SER A 163 -1.52 5.44 6.38
C SER A 163 -1.19 4.90 7.77
N GLN A 164 -1.48 5.65 8.83
CA GLN A 164 -1.32 5.16 10.20
C GLN A 164 -2.26 3.99 10.50
N ARG A 165 -3.53 4.13 10.16
CA ARG A 165 -4.54 3.09 10.43
C ARG A 165 -4.29 1.83 9.62
N LEU A 166 -3.97 1.96 8.33
CA LEU A 166 -3.61 0.83 7.48
C LEU A 166 -2.29 0.18 7.89
N ALA A 167 -1.31 0.96 8.37
CA ALA A 167 -0.07 0.41 8.91
C ALA A 167 -0.33 -0.51 10.11
N SER A 168 -1.19 -0.10 11.04
CA SER A 168 -1.58 -0.92 12.18
C SER A 168 -2.34 -2.20 11.77
N PHE A 169 -3.08 -2.16 10.67
CA PHE A 169 -3.87 -3.30 10.18
C PHE A 169 -3.04 -4.25 9.28
N TYR A 170 -2.14 -3.71 8.46
CA TYR A 170 -1.33 -4.47 7.51
C TYR A 170 0.15 -4.54 7.91
N ALA A 171 0.46 -4.43 9.20
CA ALA A 171 1.84 -4.41 9.69
C ALA A 171 2.67 -5.62 9.22
N ASP A 172 2.05 -6.79 9.08
CA ASP A 172 2.73 -8.01 8.61
C ASP A 172 3.21 -7.94 7.15
N TYR A 173 2.65 -7.04 6.35
CA TYR A 173 3.08 -6.80 4.96
C TYR A 173 4.08 -5.67 4.84
N LEU A 174 4.13 -4.76 5.82
CA LEU A 174 4.82 -3.49 5.69
C LEU A 174 6.19 -3.50 6.35
N ALA A 175 7.17 -2.92 5.68
CA ALA A 175 8.47 -2.58 6.25
C ALA A 175 8.45 -1.24 6.98
N GLY A 176 7.50 -0.36 6.64
CA GLY A 176 7.37 0.91 7.33
C GLY A 176 6.18 1.76 6.91
N ALA A 177 5.92 2.78 7.73
CA ALA A 177 4.84 3.74 7.51
C ALA A 177 5.28 5.18 7.78
N GLY A 178 4.72 6.12 7.02
CA GLY A 178 5.04 7.54 7.09
C GLY A 178 3.82 8.45 7.08
N PRO A 179 2.97 8.47 8.12
CA PRO A 179 1.87 9.41 8.19
C PRO A 179 2.38 10.86 8.33
N MET A 180 1.79 11.76 7.53
CA MET A 180 2.11 13.18 7.52
C MET A 180 0.87 14.02 7.74
N ALA A 181 0.95 15.01 8.62
CA ALA A 181 -0.12 15.99 8.90
C ALA A 181 -1.49 15.34 9.16
N GLY A 182 -1.49 14.19 9.82
CA GLY A 182 -2.68 13.44 10.21
C GLY A 182 -2.27 12.35 11.18
N GLY A 183 -3.16 11.98 12.10
CA GLY A 183 -2.88 10.95 13.11
C GLY A 183 -4.17 10.39 13.70
N GLU A 184 -4.27 9.07 13.74
CA GLU A 184 -5.38 8.35 14.36
C GLU A 184 -5.16 8.18 15.86
N PRO A 185 -6.22 8.25 16.68
CA PRO A 185 -6.15 7.82 18.06
C PRO A 185 -5.66 6.37 18.18
N LEU A 186 -4.87 6.06 19.19
CA LEU A 186 -4.30 4.72 19.37
C LEU A 186 -5.36 3.61 19.47
N LYS A 187 -6.58 3.92 19.94
CA LYS A 187 -7.70 2.97 19.93
C LYS A 187 -8.13 2.51 18.52
N ASN A 188 -7.84 3.32 17.50
CA ASN A 188 -8.17 3.01 16.10
C ASN A 188 -6.96 2.46 15.32
N ALA A 189 -5.76 2.75 15.80
CA ALA A 189 -4.50 2.33 15.21
C ALA A 189 -3.49 2.04 16.34
N PRO A 190 -3.61 0.87 17.00
CA PRO A 190 -2.74 0.48 18.11
C PRO A 190 -1.27 0.51 17.69
N ALA A 191 -0.44 1.24 18.44
CA ALA A 191 1.00 1.38 18.16
C ALA A 191 1.73 0.05 18.27
N GLU A 192 1.27 -0.82 19.15
CA GLU A 192 1.81 -2.16 19.39
C GLU A 192 1.86 -3.01 18.12
N ASN A 193 0.87 -2.85 17.25
CA ASN A 193 0.84 -3.55 15.97
C ASN A 193 1.98 -3.15 15.04
N CYS A 194 2.52 -1.94 15.22
CA CYS A 194 3.60 -1.39 14.41
C CYS A 194 5.00 -1.54 15.05
N ALA A 195 5.12 -2.29 16.15
CA ALA A 195 6.37 -2.38 16.93
C ALA A 195 7.56 -2.98 16.15
N HIS A 196 7.28 -3.71 15.06
CA HIS A 196 8.29 -4.39 14.25
C HIS A 196 8.56 -3.72 12.90
N ILE A 197 7.91 -2.58 12.58
CA ILE A 197 8.12 -1.84 11.35
C ILE A 197 8.69 -0.45 11.61
N ALA A 198 9.38 0.11 10.61
CA ALA A 198 9.85 1.49 10.68
C ALA A 198 8.68 2.47 10.66
N PHE A 199 8.70 3.46 11.54
CA PHE A 199 7.60 4.43 11.65
C PHE A 199 8.12 5.86 11.71
N SER A 200 7.64 6.73 10.79
CA SER A 200 8.00 8.14 10.73
C SER A 200 6.76 9.02 10.74
N LEU A 201 6.43 9.61 11.88
CA LEU A 201 5.33 10.57 12.00
C LEU A 201 5.85 11.99 11.76
N ARG A 202 5.22 12.71 10.84
CA ARG A 202 5.55 14.11 10.52
C ARG A 202 4.33 15.00 10.66
N THR A 203 4.49 16.11 11.41
CA THR A 203 3.44 17.10 11.60
C THR A 203 4.04 18.50 11.63
N GLY A 204 3.24 19.52 11.28
CA GLY A 204 3.61 20.92 11.45
C GLY A 204 3.44 21.35 12.91
N ALA A 205 4.25 22.30 13.37
CA ALA A 205 4.18 22.83 14.75
C ALA A 205 2.83 23.46 15.06
N ASP A 206 2.21 24.09 14.06
CA ASP A 206 0.92 24.79 14.20
C ASP A 206 -0.28 23.93 13.79
N LEU A 207 -0.07 22.65 13.49
CA LEU A 207 -1.16 21.74 13.15
C LEU A 207 -1.91 21.35 14.42
N SER A 208 -3.13 21.81 14.53
CA SER A 208 -4.04 21.36 15.60
C SER A 208 -4.51 19.94 15.30
N LEU A 209 -3.85 18.96 15.90
CA LEU A 209 -4.32 17.58 15.91
C LEU A 209 -5.37 17.45 17.02
N ILE A 210 -6.61 17.81 16.70
CA ILE A 210 -7.72 17.83 17.67
C ILE A 210 -8.00 16.42 18.27
N HIS A 211 -7.35 15.38 17.79
CA HIS A 211 -7.67 13.99 18.12
C HIS A 211 -6.46 13.08 18.43
N ILE A 212 -5.33 13.65 18.81
CA ILE A 212 -4.24 12.82 19.36
C ILE A 212 -4.42 12.68 20.86
#